data_ede5d4984e7b93209a873edc13492b34
#
_entry.id   ede5d4984e7b93209a873edc13492b34
#
_cell.length_a   1.000
_cell.length_b   1.000
_cell.length_c   1.000
_cell.angle_alpha   90.00
_cell.angle_beta   90.00
_cell.angle_gamma   90.00
#
_symmetry.space_group_name_H-M   'P 1'
#
loop_
_entity.id
_entity.type
_entity.pdbx_description
1 polymer ?
#
loop_
_entity_poly.entity_id
_entity_poly.type
_entity_poly.pdbx_seq_one_letter_code
_entity_poly.pdbx_strand_id
1 'polypeptide(L)'
;WGLSAINASSAYARGATGKNITIGITDSGLDNSHIEIDASRLSSDSALSYSNYIPNTRQKRHGTMVASVAAGALEKSNSTPMHGVAFDADVLFVAIQLAEPDPDYDPVDLGDDDGSGNVSNAPDFTGIDNFFKELFEIYNDLNVDIVNNSYGYSGNIIDYTEAQVRYAFPKTIEEMAQSGVSDSDKTIYVWAAGNAGGYADQGVNYSHPELLPGMAHLIPEIQGHSIAVVSIDEGGEISD
;
A
#
# COMPACT_ATOMS: atom_id res chain seq x y z
N TRP A 1 -14.37 -16.69 -3.47
CA TRP A 1 -13.50 -17.60 -2.71
C TRP A 1 -12.60 -16.83 -1.72
N GLY A 2 -12.16 -15.62 -2.03
CA GLY A 2 -11.21 -14.84 -1.19
C GLY A 2 -11.61 -14.74 0.28
N LEU A 3 -12.84 -14.30 0.58
CA LEU A 3 -13.33 -14.21 1.97
C LEU A 3 -13.36 -15.57 2.68
N SER A 4 -13.62 -16.66 1.93
CA SER A 4 -13.58 -18.02 2.49
C SER A 4 -12.15 -18.47 2.76
N ALA A 5 -11.21 -18.16 1.86
CA ALA A 5 -9.79 -18.51 2.02
C ALA A 5 -9.18 -17.90 3.29
N ILE A 6 -9.54 -16.66 3.62
CA ILE A 6 -9.10 -15.98 4.85
C ILE A 6 -9.97 -16.28 6.08
N ASN A 7 -10.97 -17.16 5.95
CA ASN A 7 -11.92 -17.49 7.02
C ASN A 7 -12.63 -16.25 7.62
N ALA A 8 -12.99 -15.29 6.79
CA ALA A 8 -13.60 -14.02 7.21
C ALA A 8 -14.90 -14.22 8.02
N SER A 9 -15.69 -15.25 7.69
CA SER A 9 -16.93 -15.57 8.42
C SER A 9 -16.72 -15.80 9.92
N SER A 10 -15.59 -16.39 10.32
CA SER A 10 -15.26 -16.60 11.72
C SER A 10 -14.93 -15.28 12.45
N ALA A 11 -14.33 -14.30 11.74
CA ALA A 11 -14.09 -12.97 12.27
C ALA A 11 -15.43 -12.22 12.44
N TYR A 12 -16.30 -12.27 11.43
CA TYR A 12 -17.62 -11.62 11.45
C TYR A 12 -18.52 -12.17 12.56
N ALA A 13 -18.48 -13.48 12.80
CA ALA A 13 -19.23 -14.11 13.91
C ALA A 13 -18.79 -13.60 15.28
N ARG A 14 -17.59 -13.03 15.39
CA ARG A 14 -17.05 -12.39 16.60
C ARG A 14 -17.21 -10.87 16.62
N GLY A 15 -17.88 -10.29 15.60
CA GLY A 15 -18.09 -8.86 15.46
C GLY A 15 -16.94 -8.08 14.83
N ALA A 16 -15.92 -8.76 14.28
CA ALA A 16 -14.81 -8.10 13.61
C ALA A 16 -15.19 -7.76 12.15
N THR A 17 -15.88 -6.65 11.96
CA THR A 17 -16.41 -6.17 10.66
C THR A 17 -15.70 -4.92 10.15
N GLY A 18 -14.70 -4.42 10.90
CA GLY A 18 -14.03 -3.14 10.64
C GLY A 18 -14.67 -1.94 11.35
N LYS A 19 -15.72 -2.15 12.14
CA LYS A 19 -16.39 -1.05 12.85
C LYS A 19 -15.44 -0.33 13.79
N ASN A 20 -15.42 1.01 13.72
CA ASN A 20 -14.50 1.92 14.43
C ASN A 20 -13.03 1.78 14.01
N ILE A 21 -12.77 1.26 12.83
CA ILE A 21 -11.45 1.19 12.22
C ILE A 21 -11.46 2.10 11.00
N THR A 22 -10.40 2.88 10.81
CA THR A 22 -10.18 3.68 9.60
C THR A 22 -9.12 3.00 8.73
N ILE A 23 -9.48 2.74 7.48
CA ILE A 23 -8.55 2.22 6.48
C ILE A 23 -8.13 3.36 5.57
N GLY A 24 -6.85 3.70 5.58
CA GLY A 24 -6.22 4.56 4.59
C GLY A 24 -5.97 3.79 3.30
N ILE A 25 -6.28 4.38 2.17
CA ILE A 25 -6.02 3.78 0.85
C ILE A 25 -5.29 4.80 0.01
N THR A 26 -4.07 4.48 -0.37
CA THR A 26 -3.30 5.24 -1.37
C THR A 26 -3.38 4.52 -2.70
N ASP A 27 -3.92 5.16 -3.72
CA ASP A 27 -4.08 4.53 -5.03
C ASP A 27 -4.28 5.58 -6.14
N SER A 28 -4.41 5.12 -7.38
CA SER A 28 -4.52 5.96 -8.58
C SER A 28 -5.82 6.76 -8.72
N GLY A 29 -6.81 6.56 -7.83
CA GLY A 29 -8.05 7.33 -7.80
C GLY A 29 -9.27 6.52 -7.40
N LEU A 30 -10.32 7.21 -6.98
CA LEU A 30 -11.57 6.63 -6.50
C LEU A 30 -12.77 7.17 -7.31
N ASP A 31 -13.67 6.28 -7.71
CA ASP A 31 -15.03 6.64 -8.08
C ASP A 31 -15.91 6.57 -6.84
N ASN A 32 -16.04 7.70 -6.15
CA ASN A 32 -16.83 7.82 -4.93
C ASN A 32 -18.36 7.74 -5.16
N SER A 33 -18.80 7.61 -6.41
CA SER A 33 -20.20 7.34 -6.78
C SER A 33 -20.47 5.85 -7.06
N HIS A 34 -19.44 5.02 -7.01
CA HIS A 34 -19.59 3.58 -7.25
C HIS A 34 -20.44 2.92 -6.15
N ILE A 35 -21.27 1.97 -6.54
CA ILE A 35 -22.25 1.32 -5.64
C ILE A 35 -21.60 0.63 -4.43
N GLU A 36 -20.39 0.10 -4.58
CA GLU A 36 -19.63 -0.54 -3.50
C GLU A 36 -19.01 0.45 -2.51
N ILE A 37 -19.00 1.75 -2.84
CA ILE A 37 -18.41 2.79 -2.00
C ILE A 37 -19.51 3.49 -1.23
N ASP A 38 -19.56 3.24 0.07
CA ASP A 38 -20.47 3.96 0.96
C ASP A 38 -19.90 5.36 1.26
N ALA A 39 -20.49 6.37 0.61
CA ALA A 39 -20.08 7.76 0.77
C ALA A 39 -20.19 8.27 2.24
N SER A 40 -21.01 7.65 3.07
CA SER A 40 -21.15 8.02 4.48
C SER A 40 -19.97 7.57 5.36
N ARG A 41 -19.19 6.60 4.86
CA ARG A 41 -17.97 6.07 5.50
C ARG A 41 -16.68 6.59 4.84
N LEU A 42 -16.80 7.37 3.77
CA LEU A 42 -15.67 8.04 3.17
C LEU A 42 -15.36 9.30 3.99
N SER A 43 -14.15 9.37 4.55
CA SER A 43 -13.69 10.52 5.33
C SER A 43 -13.76 11.82 4.51
N SER A 44 -14.18 12.91 5.13
CA SER A 44 -14.14 14.26 4.55
C SER A 44 -12.72 14.73 4.25
N ASP A 45 -11.72 14.15 4.92
CA ASP A 45 -10.29 14.44 4.73
C ASP A 45 -9.69 13.66 3.55
N SER A 46 -10.49 12.82 2.87
CA SER A 46 -10.03 12.09 1.68
C SER A 46 -9.62 13.05 0.57
N ALA A 47 -8.39 12.89 0.08
CA ALA A 47 -7.84 13.64 -1.04
C ALA A 47 -8.04 12.88 -2.35
N LEU A 48 -9.19 13.08 -3.02
CA LEU A 48 -9.50 12.47 -4.32
C LEU A 48 -8.68 13.07 -5.48
N SER A 49 -7.84 14.04 -5.16
CA SER A 49 -6.87 14.70 -6.01
C SER A 49 -5.73 15.19 -5.11
N TYR A 50 -4.54 14.62 -5.24
CA TYR A 50 -3.39 14.95 -4.42
C TYR A 50 -2.25 15.49 -5.30
N SER A 51 -1.55 16.51 -4.81
CA SER A 51 -0.39 17.11 -5.52
C SER A 51 -0.69 17.52 -6.97
N ASN A 52 -1.87 18.14 -7.20
CA ASN A 52 -2.40 18.54 -8.53
C ASN A 52 -2.73 17.38 -9.50
N TYR A 53 -2.67 16.15 -9.05
CA TYR A 53 -3.10 15.00 -9.83
C TYR A 53 -4.62 14.86 -9.82
N ILE A 54 -5.25 14.80 -10.99
CA ILE A 54 -6.69 14.58 -11.17
C ILE A 54 -6.89 13.25 -11.92
N PRO A 55 -7.31 12.19 -11.24
CA PRO A 55 -7.44 10.88 -11.88
C PRO A 55 -8.54 10.86 -12.94
N ASN A 56 -8.22 10.27 -14.09
CA ASN A 56 -9.21 9.98 -15.13
C ASN A 56 -10.00 8.71 -14.80
N THR A 57 -11.01 8.36 -15.63
CA THR A 57 -11.89 7.20 -15.40
C THR A 57 -11.13 5.88 -15.33
N ARG A 58 -10.05 5.68 -16.12
CA ARG A 58 -9.25 4.44 -16.10
C ARG A 58 -8.49 4.31 -14.77
N GLN A 59 -7.88 5.41 -14.34
CA GLN A 59 -7.11 5.46 -13.09
C GLN A 59 -8.00 5.24 -11.87
N LYS A 60 -9.23 5.78 -11.87
CA LYS A 60 -10.20 5.53 -10.80
C LYS A 60 -10.61 4.05 -10.67
N ARG A 61 -10.53 3.25 -11.73
CA ARG A 61 -10.93 1.84 -11.66
C ARG A 61 -10.10 1.04 -10.67
N HIS A 62 -8.77 1.19 -10.70
CA HIS A 62 -7.89 0.43 -9.82
C HIS A 62 -8.16 0.75 -8.35
N GLY A 63 -8.11 2.01 -7.95
CA GLY A 63 -8.34 2.39 -6.56
C GLY A 63 -9.78 2.12 -6.09
N THR A 64 -10.78 2.20 -6.96
CA THR A 64 -12.16 1.79 -6.62
C THR A 64 -12.23 0.30 -6.34
N MET A 65 -11.57 -0.53 -7.16
CA MET A 65 -11.50 -1.98 -6.93
C MET A 65 -10.81 -2.30 -5.61
N VAL A 66 -9.67 -1.68 -5.34
CA VAL A 66 -8.93 -1.84 -4.09
C VAL A 66 -9.79 -1.45 -2.89
N ALA A 67 -10.43 -0.28 -2.92
CA ALA A 67 -11.31 0.19 -1.86
C ALA A 67 -12.53 -0.74 -1.66
N SER A 68 -13.11 -1.26 -2.74
CA SER A 68 -14.23 -2.20 -2.67
C SER A 68 -13.82 -3.53 -2.03
N VAL A 69 -12.64 -4.05 -2.35
CA VAL A 69 -12.12 -5.29 -1.72
C VAL A 69 -11.83 -5.07 -0.24
N ALA A 70 -11.26 -3.92 0.13
CA ALA A 70 -10.93 -3.60 1.52
C ALA A 70 -12.18 -3.33 2.36
N ALA A 71 -13.05 -2.43 1.93
CA ALA A 71 -14.13 -1.85 2.73
C ALA A 71 -15.46 -1.67 1.97
N GLY A 72 -15.67 -2.37 0.86
CA GLY A 72 -16.92 -2.29 0.09
C GLY A 72 -18.15 -2.52 0.96
N ALA A 73 -19.20 -1.74 0.72
CA ALA A 73 -20.42 -1.75 1.52
C ALA A 73 -21.12 -3.12 1.49
N LEU A 74 -21.67 -3.52 2.61
CA LEU A 74 -22.56 -4.70 2.65
C LEU A 74 -23.93 -4.34 2.04
N GLU A 75 -24.13 -4.66 0.76
CA GLU A 75 -25.41 -4.43 0.10
C GLU A 75 -26.50 -5.37 0.62
N LYS A 76 -27.55 -4.77 1.17
CA LYS A 76 -28.72 -5.52 1.68
C LYS A 76 -29.75 -5.89 0.61
N SER A 77 -29.60 -5.39 -0.63
CA SER A 77 -30.66 -5.43 -1.64
C SER A 77 -30.44 -6.41 -2.79
N ASN A 78 -29.28 -6.99 -2.96
CA ASN A 78 -28.95 -7.87 -4.08
C ASN A 78 -28.97 -9.35 -3.72
N SER A 79 -29.33 -10.18 -4.69
CA SER A 79 -29.38 -11.65 -4.57
C SER A 79 -27.99 -12.29 -4.40
N THR A 80 -26.91 -11.54 -4.63
CA THR A 80 -25.51 -11.93 -4.41
C THR A 80 -24.78 -10.77 -3.74
N PRO A 81 -24.89 -10.64 -2.41
CA PRO A 81 -24.21 -9.56 -1.69
C PRO A 81 -22.69 -9.75 -1.80
N MET A 82 -22.03 -8.86 -2.53
CA MET A 82 -20.61 -8.67 -2.46
C MET A 82 -20.32 -7.62 -1.38
N HIS A 83 -19.22 -7.75 -0.69
CA HIS A 83 -18.75 -6.77 0.29
C HIS A 83 -17.25 -6.89 0.47
N GLY A 84 -16.62 -5.82 0.95
CA GLY A 84 -15.23 -5.79 1.33
C GLY A 84 -14.95 -6.62 2.60
N VAL A 85 -13.68 -6.85 2.89
CA VAL A 85 -13.25 -7.59 4.07
C VAL A 85 -13.69 -6.88 5.35
N ALA A 86 -13.57 -5.56 5.40
CA ALA A 86 -13.93 -4.72 6.55
C ALA A 86 -15.10 -3.78 6.17
N PHE A 87 -16.27 -4.37 5.88
CA PHE A 87 -17.42 -3.66 5.32
C PHE A 87 -18.07 -2.60 6.22
N ASP A 88 -17.68 -2.51 7.48
CA ASP A 88 -18.10 -1.46 8.44
C ASP A 88 -16.98 -0.44 8.74
N ALA A 89 -15.80 -0.56 8.11
CA ALA A 89 -14.71 0.38 8.33
C ALA A 89 -14.94 1.71 7.63
N ASP A 90 -14.44 2.78 8.22
CA ASP A 90 -14.32 4.09 7.57
C ASP A 90 -13.13 4.06 6.60
N VAL A 91 -13.20 4.87 5.55
CA VAL A 91 -12.17 4.94 4.50
C VAL A 91 -11.61 6.35 4.39
N LEU A 92 -10.30 6.49 4.47
CA LEU A 92 -9.57 7.68 4.08
C LEU A 92 -8.83 7.39 2.76
N PHE A 93 -9.22 8.03 1.67
CA PHE A 93 -8.62 7.77 0.36
C PHE A 93 -7.72 8.92 -0.07
N VAL A 94 -6.49 8.61 -0.51
CA VAL A 94 -5.57 9.58 -1.12
C VAL A 94 -5.23 9.14 -2.54
N ALA A 95 -5.65 9.93 -3.51
CA ALA A 95 -5.37 9.68 -4.93
C ALA A 95 -3.98 10.21 -5.29
N ILE A 96 -3.08 9.33 -5.71
CA ILE A 96 -1.74 9.68 -6.17
C ILE A 96 -1.55 9.32 -7.65
N GLN A 97 -0.62 10.00 -8.31
CA GLN A 97 -0.24 9.63 -9.65
C GLN A 97 0.71 8.43 -9.60
N LEU A 98 0.20 7.26 -9.99
CA LEU A 98 1.03 6.09 -10.21
C LEU A 98 1.54 6.10 -11.65
N ALA A 99 2.81 5.81 -11.84
CA ALA A 99 3.37 5.60 -13.18
C ALA A 99 2.72 4.37 -13.84
N GLU A 100 2.61 4.39 -15.16
CA GLU A 100 2.27 3.15 -15.89
C GLU A 100 3.46 2.18 -15.70
N PRO A 101 3.21 0.86 -15.60
CA PRO A 101 4.29 -0.11 -15.48
C PRO A 101 5.31 0.06 -16.62
N ASP A 102 6.57 0.14 -16.26
CA ASP A 102 7.65 0.18 -17.24
C ASP A 102 7.80 -1.21 -17.86
N PRO A 103 7.65 -1.35 -19.19
CA PRO A 103 7.81 -2.64 -19.84
C PRO A 103 9.24 -3.20 -19.76
N ASP A 104 10.22 -2.35 -19.50
CA ASP A 104 11.63 -2.76 -19.42
C ASP A 104 12.07 -3.11 -17.99
N TYR A 105 11.21 -2.91 -16.97
CA TYR A 105 11.48 -3.17 -15.55
C TYR A 105 12.93 -2.85 -15.16
N ASP A 106 13.26 -1.57 -15.13
CA ASP A 106 14.60 -1.13 -14.71
C ASP A 106 14.63 -0.88 -13.20
N PRO A 107 15.46 -1.60 -12.42
CA PRO A 107 15.60 -1.35 -10.98
C PRO A 107 16.05 0.08 -10.72
N VAL A 108 15.49 0.69 -9.69
CA VAL A 108 15.90 2.03 -9.26
C VAL A 108 17.37 2.02 -8.81
N ASP A 109 18.15 2.93 -9.37
CA ASP A 109 19.53 3.15 -8.91
C ASP A 109 19.53 3.96 -7.60
N LEU A 110 19.97 3.36 -6.51
CA LEU A 110 20.13 4.03 -5.21
C LEU A 110 21.59 4.46 -4.93
N GLY A 111 22.47 4.38 -5.93
CA GLY A 111 23.88 4.73 -5.80
C GLY A 111 24.74 3.59 -5.28
N ASP A 112 26.03 3.89 -5.10
CA ASP A 112 27.06 2.94 -4.70
C ASP A 112 27.28 2.99 -3.19
N ASP A 113 27.09 1.88 -2.47
CA ASP A 113 27.43 1.71 -1.07
C ASP A 113 28.86 1.16 -0.94
N ASP A 114 29.74 1.87 -0.23
CA ASP A 114 31.13 1.46 0.01
C ASP A 114 31.30 0.43 1.13
N GLY A 115 30.19 -0.04 1.70
CA GLY A 115 30.16 -0.99 2.83
C GLY A 115 30.46 -0.36 4.18
N SER A 116 30.73 0.94 4.26
CA SER A 116 30.89 1.69 5.51
C SER A 116 29.63 2.48 5.90
N GLY A 117 28.59 2.39 5.07
CA GLY A 117 27.34 3.14 5.21
C GLY A 117 27.33 4.48 4.47
N ASN A 118 28.36 4.76 3.66
CA ASN A 118 28.36 5.92 2.78
C ASN A 118 27.87 5.53 1.40
N VAL A 119 26.91 6.29 0.88
CA VAL A 119 26.35 6.13 -0.47
C VAL A 119 26.86 7.27 -1.35
N SER A 120 27.38 6.92 -2.53
CA SER A 120 27.88 7.84 -3.54
C SER A 120 27.20 7.61 -4.90
N ASN A 121 27.34 8.56 -5.82
CA ASN A 121 26.76 8.51 -7.17
C ASN A 121 25.23 8.32 -7.22
N ALA A 122 24.53 8.46 -6.09
CA ALA A 122 23.08 8.32 -6.03
C ALA A 122 22.36 9.50 -6.69
N PRO A 123 21.22 9.28 -7.35
CA PRO A 123 20.31 10.34 -7.75
C PRO A 123 19.79 11.14 -6.53
N ASP A 124 19.24 12.32 -6.80
CA ASP A 124 18.55 13.11 -5.77
C ASP A 124 17.11 12.57 -5.54
N PHE A 125 16.91 11.92 -4.40
CA PHE A 125 15.62 11.39 -3.95
C PHE A 125 14.81 12.37 -3.12
N THR A 126 15.29 13.59 -2.85
CA THR A 126 14.63 14.54 -1.94
C THR A 126 13.17 14.78 -2.28
N GLY A 127 12.83 14.87 -3.56
CA GLY A 127 11.45 15.09 -4.01
C GLY A 127 10.53 13.93 -3.69
N ILE A 128 10.96 12.70 -3.97
CA ILE A 128 10.15 11.49 -3.73
C ILE A 128 10.08 11.14 -2.25
N ASP A 129 11.17 11.33 -1.50
CA ASP A 129 11.19 11.12 -0.05
C ASP A 129 10.25 12.12 0.66
N ASN A 130 10.25 13.40 0.28
CA ASN A 130 9.28 14.36 0.79
C ASN A 130 7.84 13.99 0.46
N PHE A 131 7.59 13.50 -0.77
CA PHE A 131 6.26 13.07 -1.20
C PHE A 131 5.72 11.95 -0.31
N PHE A 132 6.50 10.89 -0.07
CA PHE A 132 6.06 9.79 0.79
C PHE A 132 5.97 10.21 2.26
N LYS A 133 6.90 11.04 2.75
CA LYS A 133 6.83 11.62 4.09
C LYS A 133 5.50 12.35 4.29
N GLU A 134 5.16 13.29 3.41
CA GLU A 134 3.91 14.06 3.51
C GLU A 134 2.67 13.17 3.40
N LEU A 135 2.73 12.13 2.55
CA LEU A 135 1.64 11.17 2.41
C LEU A 135 1.40 10.38 3.71
N PHE A 136 2.44 9.88 4.35
CA PHE A 136 2.31 9.10 5.59
C PHE A 136 1.99 9.99 6.80
N GLU A 137 2.45 11.24 6.82
CA GLU A 137 2.06 12.25 7.81
C GLU A 137 0.54 12.46 7.84
N ILE A 138 -0.13 12.49 6.69
CA ILE A 138 -1.60 12.57 6.61
C ILE A 138 -2.26 11.42 7.40
N TYR A 139 -1.77 10.18 7.22
CA TYR A 139 -2.33 9.03 7.90
C TYR A 139 -2.05 9.03 9.39
N ASN A 140 -0.85 9.43 9.80
CA ASN A 140 -0.46 9.53 11.20
C ASN A 140 -1.25 10.63 11.92
N ASP A 141 -1.37 11.82 11.33
CA ASP A 141 -2.10 12.96 11.90
C ASP A 141 -3.60 12.67 12.08
N LEU A 142 -4.16 11.87 11.18
CA LEU A 142 -5.57 11.48 11.21
C LEU A 142 -5.83 10.16 11.96
N ASN A 143 -4.80 9.58 12.60
CA ASN A 143 -4.87 8.33 13.37
C ASN A 143 -5.49 7.18 12.58
N VAL A 144 -5.02 6.96 11.35
CA VAL A 144 -5.47 5.85 10.50
C VAL A 144 -4.91 4.53 11.04
N ASP A 145 -5.76 3.53 11.23
CA ASP A 145 -5.36 2.25 11.82
C ASP A 145 -4.56 1.38 10.85
N ILE A 146 -4.98 1.32 9.59
CA ILE A 146 -4.39 0.49 8.55
C ILE A 146 -4.25 1.30 7.27
N VAL A 147 -3.09 1.28 6.63
CA VAL A 147 -2.87 1.91 5.32
C VAL A 147 -2.59 0.85 4.28
N ASN A 148 -3.40 0.80 3.24
CA ASN A 148 -3.21 -0.06 2.08
C ASN A 148 -2.51 0.70 0.95
N ASN A 149 -1.36 0.18 0.53
CA ASN A 149 -0.54 0.68 -0.57
C ASN A 149 -0.47 -0.39 -1.67
N SER A 150 -1.37 -0.30 -2.65
CA SER A 150 -1.41 -1.24 -3.78
C SER A 150 -0.55 -0.74 -4.94
N TYR A 151 0.68 -0.38 -4.64
CA TYR A 151 1.72 0.07 -5.57
C TYR A 151 3.10 -0.24 -4.99
N GLY A 152 4.13 -0.21 -5.82
CA GLY A 152 5.51 -0.42 -5.43
C GLY A 152 6.46 0.56 -6.11
N TYR A 153 7.75 0.33 -5.94
CA TYR A 153 8.83 1.00 -6.64
C TYR A 153 9.79 -0.07 -7.16
N SER A 154 10.15 0.01 -8.42
CA SER A 154 10.89 -1.05 -9.12
C SER A 154 12.21 -1.42 -8.43
N GLY A 155 12.55 -2.70 -8.43
CA GLY A 155 13.76 -3.28 -7.86
C GLY A 155 13.46 -4.21 -6.68
N ASN A 156 14.16 -5.35 -6.62
CA ASN A 156 14.07 -6.26 -5.48
C ASN A 156 14.76 -5.68 -4.25
N ILE A 157 14.16 -5.78 -3.09
CA ILE A 157 14.77 -5.27 -1.85
C ILE A 157 16.13 -5.90 -1.54
N ILE A 158 16.37 -7.14 -1.98
CA ILE A 158 17.64 -7.83 -1.73
C ILE A 158 18.81 -7.29 -2.57
N ASP A 159 18.53 -6.51 -3.60
CA ASP A 159 19.55 -5.88 -4.44
C ASP A 159 20.10 -4.58 -3.81
N TYR A 160 19.51 -4.17 -2.68
CA TYR A 160 19.86 -2.94 -1.97
C TYR A 160 20.41 -3.21 -0.57
N THR A 161 21.16 -2.23 -0.06
CA THR A 161 21.66 -2.22 1.31
C THR A 161 20.81 -1.31 2.19
N GLU A 162 20.86 -1.50 3.50
CA GLU A 162 20.24 -0.60 4.47
C GLU A 162 20.71 0.85 4.28
N ALA A 163 21.99 1.07 4.00
CA ALA A 163 22.55 2.40 3.80
C ALA A 163 21.94 3.10 2.58
N GLN A 164 21.79 2.39 1.46
CA GLN A 164 21.16 2.93 0.25
C GLN A 164 19.70 3.30 0.50
N VAL A 165 18.93 2.44 1.16
CA VAL A 165 17.52 2.71 1.47
C VAL A 165 17.38 3.90 2.42
N ARG A 166 18.21 3.99 3.47
CA ARG A 166 18.25 5.14 4.39
C ARG A 166 18.69 6.44 3.74
N TYR A 167 19.58 6.36 2.76
CA TYR A 167 19.98 7.52 1.98
C TYR A 167 18.84 8.06 1.12
N ALA A 168 18.13 7.16 0.43
CA ALA A 168 17.06 7.54 -0.49
C ALA A 168 15.79 8.02 0.21
N PHE A 169 15.42 7.40 1.34
CA PHE A 169 14.12 7.57 2.00
C PHE A 169 14.20 7.91 3.51
N PRO A 170 15.09 8.81 3.95
CA PRO A 170 15.29 9.05 5.38
C PRO A 170 14.04 9.58 6.08
N LYS A 171 13.29 10.50 5.46
CA LYS A 171 12.10 11.10 6.06
C LYS A 171 10.88 10.17 6.00
N THR A 172 10.77 9.41 4.92
CA THR A 172 9.75 8.36 4.77
C THR A 172 9.88 7.32 5.89
N ILE A 173 11.11 6.86 6.15
CA ILE A 173 11.41 5.91 7.24
C ILE A 173 11.09 6.54 8.60
N GLU A 174 11.51 7.78 8.85
CA GLU A 174 11.23 8.49 10.08
C GLU A 174 9.72 8.60 10.33
N GLU A 175 8.95 8.97 9.31
CA GLU A 175 7.50 9.12 9.40
C GLU A 175 6.80 7.79 9.66
N MET A 176 7.17 6.74 8.94
CA MET A 176 6.66 5.39 9.19
C MET A 176 7.01 4.89 10.59
N ALA A 177 8.23 5.16 11.08
CA ALA A 177 8.67 4.74 12.40
C ALA A 177 7.95 5.47 13.53
N GLN A 178 7.56 6.74 13.34
CA GLN A 178 6.82 7.52 14.34
C GLN A 178 5.45 6.90 14.66
N SER A 179 4.77 6.34 13.66
CA SER A 179 3.49 5.65 13.84
C SER A 179 3.58 4.43 14.77
N GLY A 180 4.80 3.95 15.05
CA GLY A 180 5.08 2.83 15.93
C GLY A 180 5.40 3.16 17.39
N VAL A 181 5.46 4.43 17.78
CA VAL A 181 5.98 4.85 19.10
C VAL A 181 4.98 4.63 20.25
N SER A 182 3.69 4.61 19.98
CA SER A 182 2.64 4.32 20.96
C SER A 182 2.01 2.94 20.72
N ASP A 183 1.87 2.12 21.76
CA ASP A 183 1.25 0.80 21.64
C ASP A 183 -0.25 0.86 21.30
N SER A 184 -0.89 2.03 21.45
CA SER A 184 -2.33 2.24 21.22
C SER A 184 -2.67 2.82 19.84
N ASP A 185 -1.70 3.42 19.14
CA ASP A 185 -1.96 4.25 17.96
C ASP A 185 -1.01 3.89 16.79
N LYS A 186 -0.78 2.58 16.59
CA LYS A 186 0.11 2.09 15.53
C LYS A 186 -0.61 1.93 14.21
N THR A 187 -0.28 2.76 13.24
CA THR A 187 -0.68 2.52 11.85
C THR A 187 0.03 1.28 11.31
N ILE A 188 -0.73 0.35 10.75
CA ILE A 188 -0.19 -0.82 10.04
C ILE A 188 -0.15 -0.51 8.55
N TYR A 189 1.04 -0.55 7.97
CA TYR A 189 1.24 -0.38 6.53
C TYR A 189 1.20 -1.72 5.81
N VAL A 190 0.25 -1.89 4.90
CA VAL A 190 0.08 -3.08 4.08
C VAL A 190 0.42 -2.75 2.63
N TRP A 191 1.33 -3.50 2.04
CA TRP A 191 1.87 -3.26 0.71
C TRP A 191 1.59 -4.42 -0.23
N ALA A 192 1.32 -4.13 -1.50
CA ALA A 192 1.47 -5.13 -2.55
C ALA A 192 2.97 -5.45 -2.70
N ALA A 193 3.33 -6.74 -2.69
CA ALA A 193 4.74 -7.15 -2.78
C ALA A 193 5.39 -6.83 -4.13
N GLY A 194 4.58 -6.51 -5.13
CA GLY A 194 4.99 -6.18 -6.49
C GLY A 194 4.35 -7.10 -7.53
N ASN A 195 4.54 -6.75 -8.79
CA ASN A 195 4.02 -7.48 -9.96
C ASN A 195 5.16 -8.03 -10.83
N ALA A 196 6.32 -8.28 -10.23
CA ALA A 196 7.49 -8.75 -10.97
C ALA A 196 7.30 -10.14 -11.62
N GLY A 197 6.20 -10.84 -11.29
CA GLY A 197 5.77 -12.08 -11.92
C GLY A 197 5.71 -12.02 -13.43
N GLY A 198 5.23 -10.93 -14.00
CA GLY A 198 5.20 -10.72 -15.46
C GLY A 198 6.55 -10.56 -16.14
N TYR A 199 7.65 -10.48 -15.38
CA TYR A 199 9.02 -10.27 -15.89
C TYR A 199 9.94 -11.48 -15.74
N ALA A 200 9.37 -12.70 -15.50
CA ALA A 200 10.14 -13.96 -15.40
C ALA A 200 11.08 -14.19 -16.55
N ASP A 201 10.62 -13.87 -17.74
CA ASP A 201 11.40 -14.05 -18.98
C ASP A 201 12.63 -13.13 -19.05
N GLN A 202 12.67 -12.09 -18.23
CA GLN A 202 13.75 -11.11 -18.14
C GLN A 202 14.74 -11.42 -16.99
N GLY A 203 14.54 -12.54 -16.29
CA GLY A 203 15.43 -12.98 -15.22
C GLY A 203 15.21 -12.26 -13.89
N VAL A 204 14.08 -11.58 -13.73
CA VAL A 204 13.70 -10.93 -12.46
C VAL A 204 13.44 -11.99 -11.39
N ASN A 205 13.96 -11.76 -10.18
CA ASN A 205 13.81 -12.67 -9.06
C ASN A 205 12.52 -12.34 -8.28
N TYR A 206 11.57 -13.27 -8.27
CA TYR A 206 10.27 -13.10 -7.59
C TYR A 206 10.25 -13.49 -6.11
N SER A 207 11.37 -13.93 -5.58
CA SER A 207 11.41 -14.47 -4.22
C SER A 207 11.33 -13.39 -3.14
N HIS A 208 11.38 -12.12 -3.53
CA HIS A 208 11.43 -10.99 -2.59
C HIS A 208 10.54 -9.83 -3.05
N PRO A 209 10.01 -9.03 -2.11
CA PRO A 209 9.23 -7.84 -2.43
C PRO A 209 10.02 -6.78 -3.20
N GLU A 210 9.31 -5.91 -3.91
CA GLU A 210 9.86 -4.68 -4.48
C GLU A 210 10.39 -3.75 -3.38
N LEU A 211 11.10 -2.69 -3.77
CA LEU A 211 11.83 -1.79 -2.87
C LEU A 211 10.95 -1.23 -1.74
N LEU A 212 9.85 -0.54 -2.04
CA LEU A 212 9.01 0.06 -0.98
C LEU A 212 8.35 -0.98 -0.07
N PRO A 213 7.64 -2.01 -0.60
CA PRO A 213 7.07 -3.05 0.24
C PRO A 213 8.12 -3.85 1.02
N GLY A 214 9.33 -3.93 0.50
CA GLY A 214 10.44 -4.66 1.10
C GLY A 214 11.25 -3.87 2.13
N MET A 215 11.07 -2.55 2.28
CA MET A 215 11.89 -1.72 3.16
C MET A 215 11.98 -2.27 4.59
N ALA A 216 10.91 -2.84 5.12
CA ALA A 216 10.89 -3.44 6.45
C ALA A 216 11.86 -4.64 6.62
N HIS A 217 12.35 -5.23 5.52
CA HIS A 217 13.40 -6.24 5.57
C HIS A 217 14.74 -5.68 6.02
N LEU A 218 15.04 -4.45 5.61
CA LEU A 218 16.32 -3.77 5.89
C LEU A 218 16.23 -2.77 7.04
N ILE A 219 15.04 -2.22 7.32
CA ILE A 219 14.83 -1.12 8.26
C ILE A 219 14.12 -1.63 9.53
N PRO A 220 14.85 -1.91 10.62
CA PRO A 220 14.28 -2.52 11.83
C PRO A 220 13.16 -1.70 12.48
N GLU A 221 13.22 -0.38 12.37
CA GLU A 221 12.28 0.54 13.02
C GLU A 221 10.85 0.40 12.51
N ILE A 222 10.67 -0.09 11.27
CA ILE A 222 9.35 -0.26 10.64
C ILE A 222 8.89 -1.72 10.53
N GLN A 223 9.71 -2.69 10.95
CA GLN A 223 9.38 -4.13 10.84
C GLN A 223 8.11 -4.53 11.58
N GLY A 224 7.84 -3.90 12.70
CA GLY A 224 6.72 -4.29 13.58
C GLY A 224 5.34 -3.91 13.04
N HIS A 225 5.27 -3.06 12.00
CA HIS A 225 4.01 -2.52 11.49
C HIS A 225 3.98 -2.32 9.97
N SER A 226 4.84 -3.02 9.25
CA SER A 226 4.85 -3.04 7.78
C SER A 226 4.76 -4.48 7.27
N ILE A 227 3.81 -4.74 6.37
CA ILE A 227 3.48 -6.08 5.86
C ILE A 227 3.48 -6.03 4.34
N ALA A 228 4.31 -6.85 3.68
CA ALA A 228 4.23 -7.08 2.24
C ALA A 228 3.34 -8.30 1.95
N VAL A 229 2.40 -8.16 1.02
CA VAL A 229 1.39 -9.18 0.67
C VAL A 229 1.55 -9.58 -0.79
N VAL A 230 1.69 -10.86 -1.04
CA VAL A 230 1.71 -11.45 -2.37
C VAL A 230 0.30 -11.88 -2.80
N SER A 231 0.04 -11.85 -4.09
CA SER A 231 -1.17 -12.39 -4.69
C SER A 231 -1.06 -13.91 -4.82
N ILE A 232 -2.13 -14.62 -4.51
CA ILE A 232 -2.27 -16.06 -4.75
C ILE A 232 -3.55 -16.35 -5.51
N ASP A 233 -3.55 -17.43 -6.27
CA ASP A 233 -4.74 -17.96 -6.92
C ASP A 233 -5.60 -18.83 -5.99
N GLU A 234 -6.71 -19.38 -6.50
CA GLU A 234 -7.61 -20.28 -5.75
C GLU A 234 -6.93 -21.58 -5.32
N GLY A 235 -5.87 -22.01 -6.00
CA GLY A 235 -5.04 -23.18 -5.67
C GLY A 235 -4.01 -22.90 -4.58
N GLY A 236 -3.81 -21.61 -4.22
CA GLY A 236 -2.79 -21.18 -3.27
C GLY A 236 -1.41 -20.97 -3.89
N GLU A 237 -1.30 -21.02 -5.21
CA GLU A 237 -0.08 -20.72 -5.94
C GLU A 237 0.06 -19.20 -6.10
N ILE A 238 1.31 -18.70 -6.13
CA ILE A 238 1.56 -17.27 -6.38
C ILE A 238 1.04 -16.94 -7.77
N SER A 239 0.17 -15.93 -7.86
CA SER A 239 -0.36 -15.42 -9.11
C SER A 239 0.32 -14.13 -9.52
N ASP A 240 0.52 -13.96 -10.83
CA ASP A 240 1.05 -12.74 -11.43
C ASP A 240 0.03 -11.58 -11.39
#